data_0657c82b2fb0f7256f732ff0354cd485
#
_entry.id   0657c82b2fb0f7256f732ff0354cd485
#
_cell.length_a   1.000
_cell.length_b   1.000
_cell.length_c   1.000
_cell.angle_alpha   90.00
_cell.angle_beta   90.00
_cell.angle_gamma   90.00
#
_symmetry.space_group_name_H-M   'P 1'
#
loop_
_entity.id
_entity.type
_entity.pdbx_description
1 polymer ?
#
loop_
_entity_poly.entity_id
_entity_poly.type
_entity_poly.pdbx_seq_one_letter_code
_entity_poly.pdbx_strand_id
1 'polypeptide(L)'
;MAGTTIAAQSQGPIVRIGFNDPGIATVIEMGFSRLLVERSIDIGLSWTEITVASERPVLEADQTDYVYIDRVGSATYKYRIRYVAEKGGECVLSDPSDSIDGAGALLLQVLTVAQLKQRYLFGVNLTNDNGEPLPDEVYEHYILAAIAWMEHELDIKILPTTISREAHDYYRQDYQEFNILQLDNYPVLSVEEYLVEYPSGQTVVEYPLEWVRIDPDHGILRIVPTAGTLSAVLIGQGGGFLPAIYSGMAHLPDLFKISYTAGFAPGQVPRNILDLIGMFASLGPFNIFGDLIAGAGIASLSLSVDGLSQSVGTTSSATNSGYGARIIQYLKQIQKQVPHLRQYYKGIRMVSA
;
A
#
# COMPACT_ATOMS: atom_id res chain seq x y z
N MET A 1 -18.46 3.82 -19.82
CA MET A 1 -17.62 2.82 -19.11
C MET A 1 -18.31 2.29 -17.83
N ALA A 2 -19.57 1.92 -17.91
CA ALA A 2 -20.27 1.33 -16.77
C ALA A 2 -19.69 -0.08 -16.47
N GLY A 3 -19.24 -0.31 -15.26
CA GLY A 3 -18.66 -1.59 -14.81
C GLY A 3 -17.13 -1.65 -14.79
N THR A 4 -16.43 -0.67 -15.41
CA THR A 4 -14.96 -0.59 -15.33
C THR A 4 -14.54 -0.03 -13.99
N THR A 5 -13.68 -0.73 -13.27
CA THR A 5 -13.06 -0.23 -12.04
C THR A 5 -11.60 0.11 -12.29
N ILE A 6 -11.17 1.27 -11.79
CA ILE A 6 -9.79 1.74 -11.85
C ILE A 6 -9.26 1.86 -10.43
N ALA A 7 -8.02 1.45 -10.22
CA ALA A 7 -7.32 1.55 -8.96
C ALA A 7 -5.90 2.08 -9.19
N ALA A 8 -5.40 2.90 -8.29
CA ALA A 8 -4.02 3.41 -8.35
C ALA A 8 -3.30 3.16 -7.03
N GLN A 9 -2.00 2.91 -7.11
CA GLN A 9 -1.12 2.65 -5.98
C GLN A 9 0.17 3.45 -6.15
N SER A 10 0.52 4.24 -5.15
CA SER A 10 1.70 5.10 -5.18
C SER A 10 2.83 4.56 -4.31
N GLN A 11 4.06 4.67 -4.83
CA GLN A 11 5.31 4.39 -4.12
C GLN A 11 6.32 5.48 -4.45
N GLY A 12 6.33 6.56 -3.67
CA GLY A 12 7.17 7.70 -4.02
C GLY A 12 6.86 8.22 -5.42
N PRO A 13 7.83 8.21 -6.36
CA PRO A 13 7.60 8.68 -7.74
C PRO A 13 6.94 7.62 -8.66
N ILE A 14 6.53 6.48 -8.15
CA ILE A 14 5.93 5.39 -8.94
C ILE A 14 4.48 5.21 -8.53
N VAL A 15 3.58 5.20 -9.51
CA VAL A 15 2.16 4.89 -9.31
C VAL A 15 1.77 3.73 -10.21
N ARG A 16 1.27 2.65 -9.62
CA ARG A 16 0.70 1.51 -10.33
C ARG A 16 -0.79 1.75 -10.51
N ILE A 17 -1.25 1.77 -11.75
CA ILE A 17 -2.66 1.94 -12.11
C ILE A 17 -3.15 0.59 -12.62
N GLY A 18 -4.04 -0.03 -11.86
CA GLY A 18 -4.76 -1.23 -12.26
C GLY A 18 -6.18 -0.91 -12.69
N PHE A 19 -6.72 -1.61 -13.65
CA PHE A 19 -8.15 -1.55 -13.95
C PHE A 19 -8.69 -2.93 -14.32
N ASN A 20 -9.95 -3.13 -13.99
CA ASN A 20 -10.70 -4.34 -14.31
C ASN A 20 -11.96 -3.94 -15.09
N ASP A 21 -12.19 -4.60 -16.21
CA ASP A 21 -13.43 -4.46 -16.98
C ASP A 21 -13.97 -5.85 -17.35
N PRO A 22 -15.00 -6.35 -16.67
CA PRO A 22 -15.65 -7.59 -17.02
C PRO A 22 -16.31 -7.58 -18.41
N GLY A 23 -16.57 -6.39 -18.96
CA GLY A 23 -17.19 -6.17 -20.28
C GLY A 23 -16.21 -6.01 -21.42
N ILE A 24 -14.92 -6.32 -21.26
CA ILE A 24 -13.87 -6.05 -22.25
C ILE A 24 -14.15 -6.65 -23.61
N ALA A 25 -14.76 -7.81 -23.70
CA ALA A 25 -15.14 -8.44 -24.96
C ALA A 25 -16.12 -7.55 -25.78
N THR A 26 -17.10 -6.94 -25.11
CA THR A 26 -18.03 -6.00 -25.73
C THR A 26 -17.33 -4.73 -26.20
N VAL A 27 -16.34 -4.25 -25.46
CA VAL A 27 -15.53 -3.08 -25.83
C VAL A 27 -14.72 -3.37 -27.11
N ILE A 28 -14.16 -4.57 -27.22
CA ILE A 28 -13.46 -5.01 -28.44
C ILE A 28 -14.43 -5.13 -29.62
N GLU A 29 -15.64 -5.66 -29.43
CA GLU A 29 -16.68 -5.74 -30.47
C GLU A 29 -17.09 -4.33 -30.98
N MET A 30 -17.05 -3.31 -30.13
CA MET A 30 -17.26 -1.91 -30.51
C MET A 30 -16.11 -1.31 -31.33
N GLY A 31 -15.01 -2.05 -31.49
CA GLY A 31 -13.87 -1.67 -32.32
C GLY A 31 -12.72 -1.03 -31.55
N PHE A 32 -12.74 -1.01 -30.22
CA PHE A 32 -11.61 -0.57 -29.43
C PHE A 32 -10.58 -1.68 -29.32
N SER A 33 -9.31 -1.33 -29.42
CA SER A 33 -8.21 -2.31 -29.44
C SER A 33 -7.12 -2.06 -28.41
N ARG A 34 -7.06 -0.88 -27.86
CA ARG A 34 -6.00 -0.49 -26.90
C ARG A 34 -6.54 0.35 -25.75
N LEU A 35 -5.74 0.44 -24.70
CA LEU A 35 -5.97 1.24 -23.51
C LEU A 35 -5.01 2.44 -23.48
N LEU A 36 -5.53 3.59 -23.07
CA LEU A 36 -4.79 4.82 -22.83
C LEU A 36 -4.97 5.24 -21.37
N VAL A 37 -3.88 5.64 -20.73
CA VAL A 37 -3.90 6.20 -19.36
C VAL A 37 -3.61 7.69 -19.44
N GLU A 38 -4.45 8.48 -18.80
CA GLU A 38 -4.28 9.92 -18.64
C GLU A 38 -3.97 10.26 -17.18
N ARG A 39 -3.08 11.22 -17.00
CA ARG A 39 -2.69 11.78 -15.70
C ARG A 39 -3.03 13.26 -15.64
N SER A 40 -3.52 13.70 -14.48
CA SER A 40 -3.69 15.10 -14.12
C SER A 40 -2.81 15.44 -12.93
N ILE A 41 -2.06 16.53 -13.04
CA ILE A 41 -1.21 17.06 -11.96
C ILE A 41 -1.89 18.23 -11.22
N ASP A 42 -3.04 18.67 -11.70
CA ASP A 42 -3.79 19.85 -11.27
C ASP A 42 -5.22 19.51 -10.80
N ILE A 43 -5.35 18.39 -10.10
CA ILE A 43 -6.59 17.93 -9.45
C ILE A 43 -7.74 17.69 -10.47
N GLY A 44 -7.40 17.33 -11.71
CA GLY A 44 -8.39 16.99 -12.74
C GLY A 44 -8.78 18.15 -13.67
N LEU A 45 -8.13 19.31 -13.57
CA LEU A 45 -8.39 20.45 -14.45
C LEU A 45 -7.83 20.24 -15.87
N SER A 46 -6.65 19.63 -15.96
CA SER A 46 -6.06 19.24 -17.24
C SER A 46 -5.63 17.78 -17.23
N TRP A 47 -5.64 17.15 -18.40
CA TRP A 47 -5.32 15.73 -18.56
C TRP A 47 -4.27 15.54 -19.64
N THR A 48 -3.24 14.78 -19.31
CA THR A 48 -2.15 14.46 -20.23
C THR A 48 -2.04 12.95 -20.36
N GLU A 49 -2.00 12.45 -21.58
CA GLU A 49 -1.68 11.05 -21.83
C GLU A 49 -0.27 10.74 -21.36
N ILE A 50 -0.12 9.64 -20.61
CA ILE A 50 1.17 9.16 -20.10
C ILE A 50 1.60 7.85 -20.78
N THR A 51 0.71 7.19 -21.52
CA THR A 51 1.03 6.00 -22.31
C THR A 51 1.62 6.42 -23.66
N VAL A 52 2.83 5.95 -23.96
CA VAL A 52 3.36 6.09 -25.32
C VAL A 52 2.56 5.20 -26.28
N ALA A 53 2.26 5.67 -27.47
CA ALA A 53 1.39 4.95 -28.42
C ALA A 53 1.81 3.49 -28.67
N SER A 54 3.12 3.20 -28.69
CA SER A 54 3.67 1.84 -28.84
C SER A 54 3.52 0.98 -27.58
N GLU A 55 3.37 1.59 -26.41
CA GLU A 55 3.30 0.93 -25.09
C GLU A 55 1.86 0.85 -24.55
N ARG A 56 0.87 1.32 -25.30
CA ARG A 56 -0.54 1.19 -24.92
C ARG A 56 -0.91 -0.28 -24.81
N PRO A 57 -1.41 -0.75 -23.67
CA PRO A 57 -1.86 -2.13 -23.50
C PRO A 57 -2.87 -2.51 -24.60
N VAL A 58 -2.67 -3.66 -25.21
CA VAL A 58 -3.58 -4.25 -26.19
C VAL A 58 -4.71 -4.92 -25.44
N LEU A 59 -5.94 -4.73 -25.88
CA LEU A 59 -7.12 -5.38 -25.28
C LEU A 59 -7.27 -6.80 -25.83
N GLU A 60 -7.40 -7.76 -24.92
CA GLU A 60 -7.63 -9.17 -25.23
C GLU A 60 -8.97 -9.60 -24.63
N ALA A 61 -9.75 -10.41 -25.39
CA ALA A 61 -11.12 -10.72 -25.02
C ALA A 61 -11.26 -11.60 -23.76
N ASP A 62 -10.23 -12.32 -23.42
CA ASP A 62 -10.12 -13.20 -22.25
C ASP A 62 -9.38 -12.57 -21.07
N GLN A 63 -8.86 -11.34 -21.23
CA GLN A 63 -8.15 -10.61 -20.18
C GLN A 63 -9.02 -9.45 -19.67
N THR A 64 -9.43 -9.52 -18.41
CA THR A 64 -10.23 -8.46 -17.75
C THR A 64 -9.40 -7.48 -16.95
N ASP A 65 -8.19 -7.87 -16.55
CA ASP A 65 -7.32 -7.09 -15.67
C ASP A 65 -6.10 -6.58 -16.42
N TYR A 66 -5.84 -5.28 -16.28
CA TYR A 66 -4.72 -4.61 -16.90
C TYR A 66 -3.99 -3.73 -15.88
N VAL A 67 -2.69 -3.56 -16.07
CA VAL A 67 -1.84 -2.74 -15.19
C VAL A 67 -0.96 -1.83 -16.04
N TYR A 68 -0.87 -0.57 -15.62
CA TYR A 68 0.09 0.40 -16.14
C TYR A 68 0.89 0.99 -14.98
N ILE A 69 2.18 1.26 -15.22
CA ILE A 69 3.07 1.82 -14.19
C ILE A 69 3.54 3.21 -14.64
N ASP A 70 3.08 4.24 -13.93
CA ASP A 70 3.61 5.60 -14.07
C ASP A 70 4.85 5.75 -13.20
N ARG A 71 6.02 5.85 -13.83
CA ARG A 71 7.32 5.93 -13.16
C ARG A 71 7.66 7.34 -12.66
N VAL A 72 6.82 8.33 -12.96
CA VAL A 72 6.98 9.74 -12.57
C VAL A 72 5.70 10.24 -11.91
N GLY A 73 4.96 9.33 -11.29
CA GLY A 73 3.68 9.58 -10.66
C GLY A 73 3.80 10.20 -9.27
N SER A 74 2.66 10.56 -8.72
CA SER A 74 2.52 11.00 -7.32
C SER A 74 1.18 10.54 -6.76
N ALA A 75 1.14 10.32 -5.46
CA ALA A 75 -0.09 10.02 -4.73
C ALA A 75 -1.16 11.12 -4.88
N THR A 76 -0.73 12.36 -5.12
CA THR A 76 -1.62 13.53 -5.28
C THR A 76 -2.11 13.73 -6.71
N TYR A 77 -1.59 12.99 -7.68
CA TYR A 77 -2.03 13.07 -9.06
C TYR A 77 -3.30 12.27 -9.25
N LYS A 78 -4.13 12.70 -10.22
CA LYS A 78 -5.32 11.96 -10.63
C LYS A 78 -5.07 11.19 -11.90
N TYR A 79 -5.70 10.02 -12.00
CA TYR A 79 -5.59 9.11 -13.14
C TYR A 79 -6.97 8.73 -13.65
N ARG A 80 -7.07 8.53 -14.97
CA ARG A 80 -8.22 7.95 -15.62
C ARG A 80 -7.79 7.19 -16.86
N ILE A 81 -8.66 6.36 -17.39
CA ILE A 81 -8.40 5.57 -18.57
C ILE A 81 -9.40 5.89 -19.68
N ARG A 82 -8.98 5.63 -20.91
CA ARG A 82 -9.86 5.61 -22.11
C ARG A 82 -9.53 4.41 -22.97
N TYR A 83 -10.51 3.91 -23.69
CA TYR A 83 -10.27 2.96 -24.76
C TYR A 83 -9.94 3.69 -26.05
N VAL A 84 -9.07 3.09 -26.86
CA VAL A 84 -8.60 3.63 -28.12
C VAL A 84 -8.96 2.68 -29.26
N ALA A 85 -9.61 3.21 -30.29
CA ALA A 85 -9.83 2.54 -31.56
C ALA A 85 -8.95 3.21 -32.63
N GLU A 86 -8.14 2.42 -33.32
CA GLU A 86 -7.36 2.89 -34.48
C GLU A 86 -8.16 2.60 -35.76
N LYS A 87 -8.71 3.61 -36.38
CA LYS A 87 -9.50 3.47 -37.61
C LYS A 87 -9.00 4.42 -38.68
N GLY A 88 -8.42 3.85 -39.74
CA GLY A 88 -7.99 4.65 -40.93
C GLY A 88 -6.85 5.64 -40.66
N GLY A 89 -6.03 5.40 -39.62
CA GLY A 89 -4.93 6.29 -39.20
C GLY A 89 -5.35 7.38 -38.21
N GLU A 90 -6.63 7.45 -37.84
CA GLU A 90 -7.13 8.31 -36.77
C GLU A 90 -7.37 7.50 -35.50
N CYS A 91 -7.04 8.11 -34.35
CA CYS A 91 -7.34 7.53 -33.03
C CYS A 91 -8.68 8.06 -32.52
N VAL A 92 -9.64 7.17 -32.35
CA VAL A 92 -10.94 7.49 -31.73
C VAL A 92 -10.86 7.07 -30.26
N LEU A 93 -11.17 8.01 -29.36
CA LEU A 93 -11.15 7.78 -27.92
C LEU A 93 -12.57 7.58 -27.40
N SER A 94 -12.73 6.66 -26.45
CA SER A 94 -13.98 6.55 -25.68
C SER A 94 -14.15 7.73 -24.72
N ASP A 95 -15.32 7.81 -24.08
CA ASP A 95 -15.48 8.63 -22.89
C ASP A 95 -14.47 8.16 -21.81
N PRO A 96 -13.99 9.07 -20.96
CA PRO A 96 -13.08 8.68 -19.88
C PRO A 96 -13.80 7.86 -18.81
N SER A 97 -13.03 7.04 -18.09
CA SER A 97 -13.49 6.49 -16.81
C SER A 97 -13.63 7.59 -15.76
N ASP A 98 -14.25 7.26 -14.62
CA ASP A 98 -14.11 8.08 -13.42
C ASP A 98 -12.62 8.25 -13.08
N SER A 99 -12.28 9.40 -12.51
CA SER A 99 -10.90 9.66 -12.11
C SER A 99 -10.64 9.13 -10.71
N ILE A 100 -9.41 8.69 -10.47
CA ILE A 100 -8.95 8.18 -9.19
C ILE A 100 -7.66 8.90 -8.79
N ASP A 101 -7.48 9.16 -7.50
CA ASP A 101 -6.22 9.69 -6.98
C ASP A 101 -5.13 8.63 -6.98
N GLY A 102 -3.88 9.01 -7.17
CA GLY A 102 -2.75 8.09 -7.17
C GLY A 102 -2.61 7.25 -5.90
N ALA A 103 -3.14 7.73 -4.77
CA ALA A 103 -3.27 7.00 -3.52
C ALA A 103 -4.67 6.37 -3.31
N GLY A 104 -5.65 6.71 -4.16
CA GLY A 104 -7.07 6.70 -3.80
C GLY A 104 -7.75 5.35 -3.62
N ALA A 105 -7.31 4.29 -4.28
CA ALA A 105 -8.00 2.99 -4.11
C ALA A 105 -7.55 2.23 -2.85
N LEU A 106 -6.42 2.60 -2.28
CA LEU A 106 -5.81 1.86 -1.17
C LEU A 106 -6.49 2.14 0.17
N LEU A 107 -6.97 3.36 0.37
CA LEU A 107 -7.72 3.75 1.57
C LEU A 107 -9.02 2.97 1.72
N LEU A 108 -9.76 2.80 0.63
CA LEU A 108 -11.02 2.05 0.61
C LEU A 108 -10.84 0.57 0.95
N GLN A 109 -9.62 0.02 0.76
CA GLN A 109 -9.31 -1.38 1.03
C GLN A 109 -8.96 -1.66 2.49
N VAL A 110 -8.50 -0.66 3.24
CA VAL A 110 -8.14 -0.81 4.66
C VAL A 110 -9.30 -0.37 5.56
N LEU A 111 -9.67 0.89 5.52
CA LEU A 111 -10.74 1.46 6.34
C LEU A 111 -11.45 2.57 5.56
N THR A 112 -12.76 2.48 5.38
CA THR A 112 -13.53 3.54 4.74
C THR A 112 -13.87 4.65 5.73
N VAL A 113 -14.08 5.87 5.22
CA VAL A 113 -14.54 7.01 6.04
C VAL A 113 -15.86 6.69 6.74
N ALA A 114 -16.78 6.00 6.07
CA ALA A 114 -18.04 5.55 6.66
C ALA A 114 -17.82 4.60 7.84
N GLN A 115 -16.88 3.65 7.71
CA GLN A 115 -16.53 2.73 8.79
C GLN A 115 -15.86 3.48 9.96
N LEU A 116 -14.97 4.45 9.69
CA LEU A 116 -14.36 5.29 10.72
C LEU A 116 -15.45 6.05 11.50
N LYS A 117 -16.34 6.75 10.78
CA LYS A 117 -17.44 7.51 11.39
C LYS A 117 -18.37 6.64 12.23
N GLN A 118 -18.78 5.49 11.72
CA GLN A 118 -19.74 4.62 12.40
C GLN A 118 -19.15 3.85 13.58
N ARG A 119 -17.97 3.24 13.41
CA ARG A 119 -17.41 2.30 14.39
C ARG A 119 -16.55 2.97 15.45
N TYR A 120 -15.75 3.97 15.06
CA TYR A 120 -14.76 4.56 15.94
C TYR A 120 -15.13 5.96 16.42
N LEU A 121 -15.88 6.73 15.63
CA LEU A 121 -16.42 8.03 16.02
C LEU A 121 -17.87 7.96 16.49
N PHE A 122 -18.50 6.77 16.48
CA PHE A 122 -19.88 6.54 16.99
C PHE A 122 -20.93 7.45 16.34
N GLY A 123 -20.80 7.75 15.05
CA GLY A 123 -21.72 8.63 14.33
C GLY A 123 -21.52 10.11 14.63
N VAL A 124 -20.51 10.49 15.39
CA VAL A 124 -20.14 11.90 15.60
C VAL A 124 -19.56 12.45 14.30
N ASN A 125 -20.17 13.51 13.78
CA ASN A 125 -19.67 14.23 12.63
C ASN A 125 -18.96 15.50 13.10
N LEU A 126 -17.74 15.72 12.59
CA LEU A 126 -17.07 17.01 12.75
C LEU A 126 -17.76 18.03 11.86
N THR A 127 -18.01 19.20 12.42
CA THR A 127 -18.55 20.36 11.70
C THR A 127 -17.55 21.50 11.75
N ASN A 128 -17.57 22.33 10.72
CA ASN A 128 -16.85 23.60 10.72
C ASN A 128 -17.57 24.64 11.61
N ASP A 129 -17.01 25.84 11.75
CA ASP A 129 -17.59 26.93 12.55
C ASP A 129 -18.99 27.37 12.08
N ASN A 130 -19.36 27.06 10.84
CA ASN A 130 -20.67 27.33 10.26
C ASN A 130 -21.70 26.19 10.52
N GLY A 131 -21.29 25.11 11.18
CA GLY A 131 -22.13 23.94 11.44
C GLY A 131 -22.24 22.97 10.26
N GLU A 132 -21.47 23.17 9.19
CA GLU A 132 -21.44 22.26 8.04
C GLU A 132 -20.54 21.06 8.34
N PRO A 133 -20.90 19.83 7.91
CA PRO A 133 -20.05 18.66 8.11
C PRO A 133 -18.74 18.82 7.36
N LEU A 134 -17.64 18.42 7.99
CA LEU A 134 -16.33 18.40 7.33
C LEU A 134 -16.32 17.39 6.17
N PRO A 135 -15.64 17.73 5.07
CA PRO A 135 -15.54 16.86 3.91
C PRO A 135 -14.78 15.55 4.26
N ASP A 136 -15.04 14.51 3.48
CA ASP A 136 -14.50 13.18 3.72
C ASP A 136 -12.98 13.14 3.60
N GLU A 137 -12.38 14.04 2.81
CA GLU A 137 -10.92 14.17 2.63
C GLU A 137 -10.17 14.43 3.95
N VAL A 138 -10.82 15.12 4.90
CA VAL A 138 -10.24 15.36 6.23
C VAL A 138 -10.09 14.04 6.99
N TYR A 139 -11.12 13.20 6.94
CA TYR A 139 -11.08 11.88 7.59
C TYR A 139 -10.11 10.92 6.89
N GLU A 140 -10.03 11.00 5.56
CA GLU A 140 -9.06 10.24 4.77
C GLU A 140 -7.63 10.56 5.17
N HIS A 141 -7.33 11.84 5.38
CA HIS A 141 -6.01 12.25 5.88
C HIS A 141 -5.66 11.58 7.22
N TYR A 142 -6.60 11.51 8.16
CA TYR A 142 -6.38 10.82 9.44
C TYR A 142 -6.20 9.31 9.29
N ILE A 143 -6.93 8.68 8.35
CA ILE A 143 -6.77 7.26 8.05
C ILE A 143 -5.39 7.00 7.47
N LEU A 144 -4.94 7.81 6.49
CA LEU A 144 -3.60 7.70 5.90
C LEU A 144 -2.49 7.89 6.93
N ALA A 145 -2.60 8.90 7.77
CA ALA A 145 -1.65 9.15 8.84
C ALA A 145 -1.58 7.96 9.82
N ALA A 146 -2.74 7.35 10.14
CA ALA A 146 -2.81 6.19 11.00
C ALA A 146 -2.17 4.94 10.36
N ILE A 147 -2.36 4.74 9.06
CA ILE A 147 -1.72 3.64 8.32
C ILE A 147 -0.20 3.84 8.31
N ALA A 148 0.28 5.01 7.93
CA ALA A 148 1.71 5.31 7.88
C ALA A 148 2.38 5.16 9.26
N TRP A 149 1.70 5.61 10.32
CA TRP A 149 2.17 5.42 11.68
C TRP A 149 2.25 3.93 12.06
N MET A 150 1.23 3.15 11.70
CA MET A 150 1.18 1.72 12.01
C MET A 150 2.25 0.94 11.23
N GLU A 151 2.48 1.26 9.96
CA GLU A 151 3.55 0.68 9.15
C GLU A 151 4.93 0.92 9.79
N HIS A 152 5.17 2.16 10.23
CA HIS A 152 6.41 2.51 10.92
C HIS A 152 6.55 1.79 12.27
N GLU A 153 5.47 1.71 13.04
CA GLU A 153 5.49 1.14 14.39
C GLU A 153 5.65 -0.39 14.38
N LEU A 154 5.06 -1.07 13.40
CA LEU A 154 5.17 -2.50 13.23
C LEU A 154 6.35 -2.93 12.36
N ASP A 155 6.95 -1.99 11.60
CA ASP A 155 8.01 -2.25 10.62
C ASP A 155 7.54 -3.22 9.50
N ILE A 156 6.32 -2.99 9.00
CA ILE A 156 5.69 -3.78 7.94
C ILE A 156 5.07 -2.85 6.90
N LYS A 157 4.67 -3.41 5.75
CA LYS A 157 3.79 -2.73 4.78
C LYS A 157 2.36 -3.18 4.98
N ILE A 158 1.43 -2.24 5.12
CA ILE A 158 0.00 -2.54 5.23
C ILE A 158 -0.64 -2.43 3.85
N LEU A 159 -0.30 -1.38 3.13
CA LEU A 159 -0.78 -1.18 1.77
C LEU A 159 0.07 -1.98 0.78
N PRO A 160 -0.57 -2.64 -0.23
CA PRO A 160 0.18 -3.35 -1.25
C PRO A 160 1.16 -2.41 -1.96
N THR A 161 2.44 -2.69 -1.80
CA THR A 161 3.55 -1.84 -2.26
C THR A 161 4.50 -2.67 -3.11
N THR A 162 4.69 -2.31 -4.40
CA THR A 162 5.65 -2.99 -5.28
C THR A 162 7.05 -2.41 -5.06
N ILE A 163 7.97 -3.24 -4.68
CA ILE A 163 9.39 -2.92 -4.51
C ILE A 163 10.13 -3.44 -5.74
N SER A 164 10.82 -2.56 -6.44
CA SER A 164 11.55 -2.92 -7.65
C SER A 164 13.03 -3.05 -7.34
N ARG A 165 13.58 -4.23 -7.65
CA ARG A 165 15.00 -4.51 -7.57
C ARG A 165 15.65 -4.17 -6.23
N GLU A 166 15.02 -4.56 -5.13
CA GLU A 166 15.64 -4.49 -3.81
C GLU A 166 16.94 -5.26 -3.80
N ALA A 167 18.01 -4.61 -3.33
CA ALA A 167 19.36 -5.14 -3.38
C ALA A 167 19.68 -5.93 -2.12
N HIS A 168 20.23 -7.12 -2.29
CA HIS A 168 20.67 -7.98 -1.20
C HIS A 168 22.03 -8.55 -1.44
N ASP A 169 22.75 -8.75 -0.35
CA ASP A 169 24.09 -9.30 -0.36
C ASP A 169 24.09 -10.81 -0.60
N TYR A 170 25.15 -11.28 -1.21
CA TYR A 170 25.46 -12.71 -1.28
C TYR A 170 26.35 -13.11 -0.10
N TYR A 171 25.90 -14.09 0.64
CA TYR A 171 26.71 -14.81 1.61
C TYR A 171 26.81 -16.28 1.20
N ARG A 172 28.02 -16.79 1.11
CA ARG A 172 28.27 -18.17 0.65
C ARG A 172 27.57 -19.20 1.53
N GLN A 173 27.52 -18.98 2.84
CA GLN A 173 26.87 -19.87 3.79
C GLN A 173 25.36 -19.95 3.52
N ASP A 174 24.70 -18.81 3.40
CA ASP A 174 23.26 -18.73 3.17
C ASP A 174 22.88 -19.33 1.82
N TYR A 175 23.74 -19.13 0.80
CA TYR A 175 23.56 -19.73 -0.51
C TYR A 175 23.64 -21.27 -0.47
N GLN A 176 24.52 -21.85 0.34
CA GLN A 176 24.60 -23.29 0.56
C GLN A 176 23.37 -23.87 1.26
N GLU A 177 22.63 -23.04 2.01
CA GLU A 177 21.39 -23.38 2.71
C GLU A 177 20.14 -22.95 1.90
N PHE A 178 20.14 -23.16 0.59
CA PHE A 178 19.05 -22.76 -0.32
C PHE A 178 18.86 -21.25 -0.47
N ASN A 179 19.93 -20.49 -0.31
CA ASN A 179 19.91 -19.04 -0.39
C ASN A 179 18.81 -18.41 0.48
N ILE A 180 18.93 -18.61 1.78
CA ILE A 180 18.04 -17.98 2.75
C ILE A 180 18.29 -16.47 2.68
N LEU A 181 17.23 -15.72 2.37
CA LEU A 181 17.29 -14.27 2.25
C LEU A 181 16.05 -13.67 2.88
N GLN A 182 16.24 -12.62 3.66
CA GLN A 182 15.13 -11.87 4.24
C GLN A 182 14.95 -10.55 3.51
N LEU A 183 13.75 -10.31 3.00
CA LEU A 183 13.35 -9.05 2.40
C LEU A 183 13.16 -7.97 3.47
N ASP A 184 13.42 -6.71 3.09
CA ASP A 184 13.28 -5.58 4.01
C ASP A 184 11.82 -5.20 4.25
N ASN A 185 10.93 -5.52 3.31
CA ASN A 185 9.52 -5.18 3.40
C ASN A 185 8.62 -6.43 3.37
N TYR A 186 7.78 -6.58 4.35
CA TYR A 186 6.84 -7.70 4.51
C TYR A 186 5.52 -7.20 5.16
N PRO A 187 4.44 -8.00 5.18
CA PRO A 187 4.28 -9.32 4.55
C PRO A 187 4.39 -9.24 3.03
N VAL A 188 4.73 -10.36 2.38
CA VAL A 188 4.92 -10.42 0.93
C VAL A 188 3.72 -11.05 0.25
N LEU A 189 3.18 -10.35 -0.76
CA LEU A 189 2.05 -10.84 -1.55
C LEU A 189 2.51 -11.70 -2.73
N SER A 190 3.52 -11.23 -3.46
CA SER A 190 4.05 -11.90 -4.66
C SER A 190 5.51 -11.53 -4.87
N VAL A 191 6.26 -12.46 -5.41
CA VAL A 191 7.60 -12.20 -5.97
C VAL A 191 7.46 -12.17 -7.48
N GLU A 192 7.98 -11.14 -8.11
CA GLU A 192 7.81 -10.85 -9.53
C GLU A 192 9.10 -11.12 -10.33
N GLU A 193 10.26 -10.95 -9.67
CA GLU A 193 11.57 -11.11 -10.30
C GLU A 193 12.62 -11.47 -9.25
N TYR A 194 13.53 -12.38 -9.58
CA TYR A 194 14.68 -12.70 -8.75
C TYR A 194 15.93 -12.86 -9.61
N LEU A 195 16.80 -11.86 -9.57
CA LEU A 195 17.97 -11.74 -10.42
C LEU A 195 19.28 -11.82 -9.62
N VAL A 196 20.29 -12.29 -10.31
CA VAL A 196 21.70 -12.08 -9.96
C VAL A 196 22.26 -11.07 -10.94
N GLU A 197 22.74 -9.95 -10.45
CA GLU A 197 23.31 -8.88 -11.25
C GLU A 197 24.76 -8.57 -10.85
N TYR A 198 25.57 -8.25 -11.85
CA TYR A 198 26.86 -7.61 -11.58
C TYR A 198 26.64 -6.15 -11.11
N PRO A 199 27.62 -5.57 -10.38
CA PRO A 199 27.57 -4.14 -10.03
C PRO A 199 27.46 -3.21 -11.25
N SER A 200 27.81 -3.71 -12.45
CA SER A 200 27.64 -2.99 -13.72
C SER A 200 26.19 -2.94 -14.22
N GLY A 201 25.24 -3.60 -13.54
CA GLY A 201 23.85 -3.71 -13.95
C GLY A 201 23.56 -4.80 -14.99
N GLN A 202 24.55 -5.67 -15.29
CA GLN A 202 24.35 -6.79 -16.19
C GLN A 202 23.77 -7.99 -15.44
N THR A 203 22.61 -8.48 -15.86
CA THR A 203 21.99 -9.70 -15.33
C THR A 203 22.84 -10.92 -15.69
N VAL A 204 23.18 -11.71 -14.69
CA VAL A 204 23.94 -12.96 -14.81
C VAL A 204 23.01 -14.16 -14.86
N VAL A 205 22.03 -14.19 -13.95
CA VAL A 205 21.04 -15.26 -13.80
C VAL A 205 19.70 -14.64 -13.42
N GLU A 206 18.65 -15.17 -14.02
CA GLU A 206 17.28 -14.97 -13.59
C GLU A 206 16.76 -16.31 -13.04
N TYR A 207 16.34 -16.33 -11.79
CA TYR A 207 15.81 -17.55 -11.18
C TYR A 207 14.34 -17.74 -11.55
N PRO A 208 13.93 -18.97 -11.94
CA PRO A 208 12.54 -19.28 -12.14
C PRO A 208 11.73 -19.06 -10.86
N LEU A 209 10.63 -18.30 -10.93
CA LEU A 209 9.79 -18.00 -9.78
C LEU A 209 9.19 -19.24 -9.12
N GLU A 210 9.03 -20.33 -9.87
CA GLU A 210 8.60 -21.63 -9.35
C GLU A 210 9.57 -22.27 -8.34
N TRP A 211 10.83 -21.81 -8.31
CA TRP A 211 11.83 -22.24 -7.34
C TRP A 211 11.81 -21.41 -6.06
N VAL A 212 11.18 -20.25 -6.10
CA VAL A 212 11.11 -19.35 -4.96
C VAL A 212 10.11 -19.91 -3.95
N ARG A 213 10.58 -20.19 -2.76
CA ARG A 213 9.76 -20.53 -1.60
C ARG A 213 9.79 -19.36 -0.65
N ILE A 214 8.60 -18.92 -0.23
CA ILE A 214 8.46 -17.74 0.60
C ILE A 214 7.70 -18.06 1.88
N ASP A 215 8.17 -17.52 3.00
CA ASP A 215 7.38 -17.26 4.19
C ASP A 215 6.82 -15.84 4.07
N PRO A 216 5.56 -15.68 3.69
CA PRO A 216 5.02 -14.37 3.36
C PRO A 216 4.97 -13.44 4.57
N ASP A 217 4.66 -13.94 5.75
CA ASP A 217 4.47 -13.12 6.96
C ASP A 217 5.79 -12.48 7.44
N HIS A 218 6.91 -13.14 7.20
CA HIS A 218 8.23 -12.69 7.64
C HIS A 218 9.16 -12.25 6.50
N GLY A 219 8.71 -12.36 5.25
CA GLY A 219 9.53 -11.98 4.08
C GLY A 219 10.77 -12.85 3.86
N ILE A 220 10.76 -14.10 4.32
CA ILE A 220 11.91 -14.99 4.14
C ILE A 220 11.78 -15.76 2.83
N LEU A 221 12.77 -15.59 1.96
CA LEU A 221 12.86 -16.30 0.69
C LEU A 221 13.88 -17.44 0.75
N ARG A 222 13.61 -18.49 -0.04
CA ARG A 222 14.54 -19.58 -0.33
C ARG A 222 14.42 -20.00 -1.78
N ILE A 223 15.53 -20.40 -2.41
CA ILE A 223 15.53 -20.95 -3.75
C ILE A 223 15.63 -22.46 -3.66
N VAL A 224 14.53 -23.14 -3.96
CA VAL A 224 14.45 -24.61 -3.95
C VAL A 224 14.12 -25.09 -5.36
N PRO A 225 15.09 -25.65 -6.11
CA PRO A 225 14.86 -26.17 -7.45
C PRO A 225 13.80 -27.26 -7.42
N THR A 226 12.75 -27.12 -8.24
CA THR A 226 11.59 -28.03 -8.25
C THR A 226 11.58 -29.00 -9.42
N ALA A 227 12.30 -28.68 -10.49
CA ALA A 227 12.34 -29.53 -11.68
C ALA A 227 13.59 -29.34 -12.50
N GLY A 228 14.01 -30.39 -13.17
CA GLY A 228 14.98 -30.34 -14.26
C GLY A 228 16.44 -30.41 -13.86
N THR A 229 17.04 -31.28 -14.45
CA THR A 229 18.36 -31.90 -14.30
C THR A 229 19.56 -30.96 -14.18
N LEU A 230 19.63 -29.87 -14.91
CA LEU A 230 20.85 -29.02 -14.91
C LEU A 230 20.85 -27.99 -13.79
N SER A 231 19.74 -27.38 -13.55
CA SER A 231 19.61 -26.28 -12.58
C SER A 231 19.63 -26.80 -11.14
N ALA A 232 18.99 -27.95 -10.88
CA ALA A 232 19.05 -28.62 -9.58
C ALA A 232 20.49 -29.08 -9.24
N VAL A 233 21.25 -29.50 -10.24
CA VAL A 233 22.68 -29.86 -10.09
C VAL A 233 23.53 -28.62 -9.78
N LEU A 234 23.24 -27.47 -10.41
CA LEU A 234 24.01 -26.23 -10.21
C LEU A 234 23.82 -25.66 -8.80
N ILE A 235 22.60 -25.79 -8.22
CA ILE A 235 22.33 -25.32 -6.86
C ILE A 235 22.56 -26.43 -5.83
N GLY A 236 22.15 -27.66 -6.11
CA GLY A 236 22.23 -28.81 -5.18
C GLY A 236 23.64 -29.36 -4.92
N GLN A 237 24.63 -29.01 -5.72
CA GLN A 237 26.03 -29.39 -5.48
C GLN A 237 26.83 -28.32 -4.71
N GLY A 238 26.21 -27.70 -3.70
CA GLY A 238 26.93 -26.78 -2.84
C GLY A 238 27.32 -25.47 -3.52
N GLY A 239 26.47 -24.95 -4.38
CA GLY A 239 26.66 -23.64 -4.97
C GLY A 239 27.54 -23.61 -6.19
N GLY A 240 27.39 -24.58 -7.06
CA GLY A 240 28.30 -24.77 -8.21
C GLY A 240 28.43 -23.58 -9.16
N PHE A 241 27.42 -22.75 -9.32
CA PHE A 241 27.48 -21.67 -10.30
C PHE A 241 28.04 -20.36 -9.72
N LEU A 242 27.45 -19.80 -8.68
CA LEU A 242 27.94 -18.53 -8.13
C LEU A 242 29.30 -18.65 -7.46
N PRO A 243 29.59 -19.66 -6.62
CA PRO A 243 30.93 -19.86 -6.10
C PRO A 243 31.99 -20.17 -7.16
N ALA A 244 31.62 -20.79 -8.28
CA ALA A 244 32.55 -21.03 -9.42
C ALA A 244 32.93 -19.73 -10.12
N ILE A 245 31.98 -18.78 -10.26
CA ILE A 245 32.24 -17.47 -10.87
C ILE A 245 33.09 -16.61 -9.94
N TYR A 246 32.75 -16.57 -8.65
CA TYR A 246 33.36 -15.65 -7.68
C TYR A 246 34.53 -16.29 -6.88
N SER A 247 35.10 -17.38 -7.35
CA SER A 247 36.40 -17.93 -6.89
C SER A 247 36.59 -18.03 -5.39
N GLY A 248 35.52 -18.38 -4.64
CA GLY A 248 35.61 -18.60 -3.20
C GLY A 248 35.41 -17.35 -2.33
N MET A 249 34.93 -16.24 -2.87
CA MET A 249 34.51 -15.11 -2.06
C MET A 249 33.40 -15.52 -1.09
N ALA A 250 33.53 -15.10 0.17
CA ALA A 250 32.55 -15.41 1.21
C ALA A 250 31.33 -14.50 1.17
N HIS A 251 31.52 -13.28 0.65
CA HIS A 251 30.52 -12.21 0.63
C HIS A 251 30.68 -11.37 -0.63
N LEU A 252 29.55 -10.96 -1.21
CA LEU A 252 29.47 -9.99 -2.30
C LEU A 252 28.27 -9.05 -2.03
N PRO A 253 28.51 -7.74 -1.97
CA PRO A 253 27.45 -6.79 -1.73
C PRO A 253 26.53 -6.65 -2.94
N ASP A 254 25.24 -6.41 -2.69
CA ASP A 254 24.23 -6.04 -3.69
C ASP A 254 24.09 -6.97 -4.90
N LEU A 255 24.44 -8.26 -4.74
CA LEU A 255 24.45 -9.22 -5.85
C LEU A 255 23.04 -9.65 -6.28
N PHE A 256 22.12 -9.82 -5.32
CA PHE A 256 20.76 -10.20 -5.61
C PHE A 256 19.87 -8.98 -5.80
N LYS A 257 19.01 -9.02 -6.82
CA LYS A 257 17.99 -8.01 -7.09
C LYS A 257 16.63 -8.68 -7.13
N ILE A 258 15.75 -8.27 -6.24
CA ILE A 258 14.45 -8.89 -6.09
C ILE A 258 13.36 -7.83 -6.27
N SER A 259 12.44 -8.12 -7.19
CA SER A 259 11.22 -7.31 -7.37
C SER A 259 10.04 -8.09 -6.81
N TYR A 260 9.27 -7.44 -5.93
CA TYR A 260 8.17 -8.08 -5.23
C TYR A 260 7.13 -7.07 -4.79
N THR A 261 5.94 -7.53 -4.42
CA THR A 261 4.89 -6.72 -3.82
C THR A 261 4.74 -7.09 -2.35
N ALA A 262 4.95 -6.12 -1.45
CA ALA A 262 4.72 -6.26 -0.02
C ALA A 262 3.41 -5.60 0.39
N GLY A 263 2.82 -6.03 1.51
CA GLY A 263 1.57 -5.54 2.07
C GLY A 263 0.50 -6.64 2.14
N PHE A 264 -0.71 -6.26 2.52
CA PHE A 264 -1.84 -7.17 2.56
C PHE A 264 -2.69 -7.05 1.30
N ALA A 265 -3.23 -8.17 0.83
CA ALA A 265 -4.20 -8.13 -0.26
C ALA A 265 -5.46 -7.33 0.16
N PRO A 266 -6.18 -6.73 -0.80
CA PRO A 266 -7.41 -6.00 -0.53
C PRO A 266 -8.39 -6.79 0.32
N GLY A 267 -8.85 -6.20 1.42
CA GLY A 267 -9.78 -6.85 2.34
C GLY A 267 -9.18 -7.95 3.23
N GLN A 268 -7.90 -8.23 3.14
CA GLN A 268 -7.21 -9.25 3.94
C GLN A 268 -6.37 -8.68 5.09
N VAL A 269 -6.41 -7.37 5.32
CA VAL A 269 -5.75 -6.77 6.48
C VAL A 269 -6.30 -7.38 7.77
N PRO A 270 -5.47 -7.89 8.67
CA PRO A 270 -5.90 -8.48 9.94
C PRO A 270 -6.75 -7.52 10.77
N ARG A 271 -7.83 -8.03 11.37
CA ARG A 271 -8.80 -7.22 12.11
C ARG A 271 -8.19 -6.43 13.26
N ASN A 272 -7.20 -6.99 13.93
CA ASN A 272 -6.46 -6.32 15.00
C ASN A 272 -5.69 -5.09 14.50
N ILE A 273 -5.10 -5.15 13.30
CA ILE A 273 -4.45 -4.01 12.64
C ILE A 273 -5.50 -2.97 12.23
N LEU A 274 -6.62 -3.41 11.63
CA LEU A 274 -7.73 -2.53 11.27
C LEU A 274 -8.29 -1.77 12.48
N ASP A 275 -8.48 -2.47 13.60
CA ASP A 275 -8.99 -1.85 14.83
C ASP A 275 -8.01 -0.81 15.38
N LEU A 276 -6.70 -1.08 15.33
CA LEU A 276 -5.68 -0.12 15.76
C LEU A 276 -5.63 1.11 14.85
N ILE A 277 -5.70 0.92 13.53
CA ILE A 277 -5.78 2.02 12.56
C ILE A 277 -7.02 2.88 12.84
N GLY A 278 -8.19 2.26 13.02
CA GLY A 278 -9.43 2.98 13.32
C GLY A 278 -9.38 3.77 14.62
N MET A 279 -8.84 3.17 15.69
CA MET A 279 -8.64 3.87 16.96
C MET A 279 -7.67 5.04 16.83
N PHE A 280 -6.53 4.86 16.16
CA PHE A 280 -5.55 5.92 15.99
C PHE A 280 -6.07 7.05 15.09
N ALA A 281 -6.71 6.72 13.97
CA ALA A 281 -7.32 7.69 13.05
C ALA A 281 -8.41 8.55 13.72
N SER A 282 -9.08 8.03 14.75
CA SER A 282 -10.14 8.75 15.47
C SER A 282 -9.62 9.72 16.53
N LEU A 283 -8.35 9.65 16.94
CA LEU A 283 -7.78 10.52 17.98
C LEU A 283 -7.81 11.99 17.59
N GLY A 284 -7.41 12.33 16.36
CA GLY A 284 -7.44 13.69 15.86
C GLY A 284 -8.87 14.29 15.83
N PRO A 285 -9.83 13.63 15.17
CA PRO A 285 -11.24 14.02 15.21
C PRO A 285 -11.80 14.23 16.62
N PHE A 286 -11.51 13.33 17.57
CA PHE A 286 -11.97 13.51 18.95
C PHE A 286 -11.34 14.70 19.67
N ASN A 287 -10.08 15.02 19.40
CA ASN A 287 -9.43 16.21 19.94
C ASN A 287 -10.14 17.49 19.45
N ILE A 288 -10.31 17.61 18.13
CA ILE A 288 -10.97 18.77 17.51
C ILE A 288 -12.40 18.91 18.05
N PHE A 289 -13.16 17.82 18.09
CA PHE A 289 -14.55 17.83 18.56
C PHE A 289 -14.65 18.18 20.04
N GLY A 290 -13.72 17.69 20.84
CA GLY A 290 -13.65 18.04 22.26
C GLY A 290 -13.37 19.52 22.49
N ASP A 291 -12.50 20.11 21.69
CA ASP A 291 -12.19 21.54 21.75
C ASP A 291 -13.36 22.41 21.28
N LEU A 292 -14.12 21.97 20.28
CA LEU A 292 -15.33 22.65 19.82
C LEU A 292 -16.45 22.67 20.85
N ILE A 293 -16.61 21.60 21.64
CA ILE A 293 -17.69 21.52 22.67
C ILE A 293 -17.32 22.29 23.92
N ALA A 294 -16.10 22.13 24.43
CA ALA A 294 -15.72 22.63 25.75
C ALA A 294 -14.89 23.92 25.69
N GLY A 295 -14.41 24.31 24.51
CA GLY A 295 -13.37 25.29 24.33
C GLY A 295 -11.98 24.73 24.61
N ALA A 296 -11.00 25.10 23.79
CA ALA A 296 -9.64 24.61 23.93
C ALA A 296 -9.06 24.98 25.30
N GLY A 297 -8.60 23.99 26.05
CA GLY A 297 -7.99 24.18 27.38
C GLY A 297 -8.96 24.40 28.54
N ILE A 298 -10.28 24.28 28.36
CA ILE A 298 -11.26 24.42 29.45
C ILE A 298 -11.44 23.06 30.16
N ALA A 299 -11.04 23.02 31.44
CA ALA A 299 -11.19 21.82 32.28
C ALA A 299 -12.60 21.70 32.91
N SER A 300 -13.27 22.81 33.14
CA SER A 300 -14.65 22.83 33.62
C SER A 300 -15.34 24.12 33.23
N LEU A 301 -16.60 24.01 32.83
CA LEU A 301 -17.49 25.15 32.58
C LEU A 301 -18.72 25.04 33.51
N SER A 302 -19.01 26.06 34.29
CA SER A 302 -20.23 26.15 35.07
C SER A 302 -21.00 27.40 34.67
N LEU A 303 -22.29 27.22 34.35
CA LEU A 303 -23.20 28.29 34.04
C LEU A 303 -24.31 28.26 35.07
N SER A 304 -24.55 29.40 35.73
CA SER A 304 -25.67 29.55 36.67
C SER A 304 -26.48 30.79 36.27
N VAL A 305 -27.75 30.59 35.94
CA VAL A 305 -28.70 31.65 35.59
C VAL A 305 -30.02 31.37 36.31
N ASP A 306 -30.49 32.31 37.12
CA ASP A 306 -31.79 32.32 37.78
C ASP A 306 -32.21 31.02 38.48
N GLY A 307 -31.26 30.41 39.24
CA GLY A 307 -31.57 29.19 40.01
C GLY A 307 -31.37 27.89 39.24
N LEU A 308 -31.08 27.96 37.95
CA LEU A 308 -30.62 26.83 37.13
C LEU A 308 -29.09 26.83 37.08
N SER A 309 -28.47 25.80 37.58
CA SER A 309 -27.01 25.61 37.46
C SER A 309 -26.71 24.38 36.61
N GLN A 310 -25.96 24.57 35.56
CA GLN A 310 -25.40 23.51 34.73
C GLN A 310 -23.87 23.53 34.85
N SER A 311 -23.32 22.40 35.19
CA SER A 311 -21.85 22.22 35.26
C SER A 311 -21.43 21.12 34.31
N VAL A 312 -20.52 21.43 33.43
CA VAL A 312 -19.86 20.47 32.54
C VAL A 312 -18.40 20.37 32.97
N GLY A 313 -18.03 19.21 33.51
CA GLY A 313 -16.64 18.90 33.85
C GLY A 313 -16.03 18.03 32.76
N THR A 314 -14.92 18.42 32.20
CA THR A 314 -14.07 17.56 31.39
C THR A 314 -13.07 16.87 32.31
N THR A 315 -12.66 15.64 31.96
CA THR A 315 -11.77 14.86 32.82
C THR A 315 -10.48 15.61 33.16
N SER A 316 -10.37 15.98 34.39
CA SER A 316 -9.29 16.45 35.29
C SER A 316 -7.93 16.97 34.76
N SER A 317 -7.77 17.29 33.49
CA SER A 317 -6.52 17.88 32.97
C SER A 317 -6.83 18.90 31.88
N ALA A 318 -6.25 20.09 32.00
CA ALA A 318 -6.34 21.18 31.03
C ALA A 318 -5.86 20.81 29.59
N THR A 319 -5.28 19.63 29.44
CA THR A 319 -4.84 19.05 28.17
C THR A 319 -5.85 18.08 27.54
N ASN A 320 -6.95 17.76 28.25
CA ASN A 320 -7.93 16.79 27.76
C ASN A 320 -9.23 17.49 27.38
N SER A 321 -9.60 17.32 26.12
CA SER A 321 -10.87 17.78 25.56
C SER A 321 -12.09 17.00 26.12
N GLY A 322 -13.32 17.37 25.75
CA GLY A 322 -14.54 16.69 26.16
C GLY A 322 -14.57 15.17 25.89
N TYR A 323 -13.74 14.66 24.97
CA TYR A 323 -13.55 13.23 24.67
C TYR A 323 -12.27 12.63 25.28
N GLY A 324 -11.60 13.32 26.20
CA GLY A 324 -10.33 12.91 26.77
C GLY A 324 -10.33 11.48 27.35
N ALA A 325 -11.41 11.05 28.00
CA ALA A 325 -11.54 9.70 28.54
C ALA A 325 -11.50 8.63 27.42
N ARG A 326 -12.11 8.90 26.28
CA ARG A 326 -12.11 8.01 25.12
C ARG A 326 -10.73 7.95 24.48
N ILE A 327 -10.09 9.09 24.30
CA ILE A 327 -8.73 9.20 23.77
C ILE A 327 -7.76 8.41 24.63
N ILE A 328 -7.82 8.58 25.96
CA ILE A 328 -6.97 7.81 26.90
C ILE A 328 -7.24 6.31 26.82
N GLN A 329 -8.50 5.89 26.68
CA GLN A 329 -8.86 4.50 26.51
C GLN A 329 -8.26 3.91 25.22
N TYR A 330 -8.36 4.61 24.10
CA TYR A 330 -7.80 4.17 22.81
C TYR A 330 -6.29 4.11 22.87
N LEU A 331 -5.62 5.13 23.40
CA LEU A 331 -4.17 5.12 23.58
C LEU A 331 -3.69 3.94 24.44
N LYS A 332 -4.37 3.61 25.54
CA LYS A 332 -4.04 2.45 26.36
C LYS A 332 -4.22 1.12 25.60
N GLN A 333 -5.25 1.01 24.78
CA GLN A 333 -5.46 -0.19 23.95
C GLN A 333 -4.38 -0.32 22.87
N ILE A 334 -4.03 0.77 22.19
CA ILE A 334 -2.95 0.82 21.22
C ILE A 334 -1.62 0.43 21.87
N GLN A 335 -1.25 1.07 22.97
CA GLN A 335 -0.02 0.77 23.72
C GLN A 335 0.07 -0.67 24.21
N LYS A 336 -1.05 -1.30 24.50
CA LYS A 336 -1.09 -2.72 24.91
C LYS A 336 -0.92 -3.68 23.74
N GLN A 337 -1.52 -3.39 22.57
CA GLN A 337 -1.58 -4.32 21.44
C GLN A 337 -0.38 -4.23 20.51
N VAL A 338 0.15 -3.03 20.26
CA VAL A 338 1.26 -2.80 19.34
C VAL A 338 2.50 -3.64 19.66
N PRO A 339 2.96 -3.78 20.92
CA PRO A 339 4.13 -4.61 21.21
C PRO A 339 3.96 -6.09 20.85
N HIS A 340 2.74 -6.65 21.01
CA HIS A 340 2.45 -8.03 20.64
C HIS A 340 2.48 -8.25 19.13
N LEU A 341 1.92 -7.30 18.37
CA LEU A 341 1.95 -7.34 16.89
C LEU A 341 3.37 -7.16 16.37
N ARG A 342 4.13 -6.23 16.96
CA ARG A 342 5.53 -6.04 16.61
C ARG A 342 6.35 -7.30 16.83
N GLN A 343 6.13 -8.00 17.94
CA GLN A 343 6.80 -9.27 18.22
C GLN A 343 6.42 -10.35 17.21
N TYR A 344 5.16 -10.39 16.76
CA TYR A 344 4.70 -11.35 15.75
C TYR A 344 5.37 -11.10 14.39
N TYR A 345 5.34 -9.88 13.89
CA TYR A 345 5.88 -9.57 12.56
C TYR A 345 7.41 -9.47 12.51
N LYS A 346 8.05 -8.93 13.54
CA LYS A 346 9.53 -8.85 13.55
C LYS A 346 10.22 -10.21 13.63
N GLY A 347 9.55 -11.25 14.08
CA GLY A 347 10.07 -12.59 14.13
C GLY A 347 11.42 -12.69 14.88
N ILE A 348 12.09 -13.81 14.72
CA ILE A 348 13.50 -13.96 15.09
C ILE A 348 14.32 -13.59 13.85
N ARG A 349 14.90 -12.39 13.82
CA ARG A 349 15.91 -12.08 12.80
C ARG A 349 17.09 -13.02 13.00
N MET A 350 17.30 -13.93 12.05
CA MET A 350 18.52 -14.72 12.00
C MET A 350 19.64 -13.77 11.55
N VAL A 351 20.41 -13.28 12.50
CA VAL A 351 21.65 -12.57 12.19
C VAL A 351 22.73 -13.65 12.03
N SER A 352 23.20 -13.89 10.82
CA SER A 352 24.42 -14.66 10.59
C SER A 352 25.58 -13.89 11.22
N ALA A 353 26.20 -14.46 12.22
CA ALA A 353 27.37 -13.89 12.90
C ALA A 353 28.66 -14.15 12.11
#